data_1d22b597af129f88ecb94e936dab2aca
#
_entry.id   1d22b597af129f88ecb94e936dab2aca
#
_cell.length_a   1.000
_cell.length_b   1.000
_cell.length_c   1.000
_cell.angle_alpha   90.00
_cell.angle_beta   90.00
_cell.angle_gamma   90.00
#
_symmetry.space_group_name_H-M   'P 1'
#
loop_
_entity.id
_entity.type
_entity.pdbx_description
1 polymer ?
#
loop_
_entity_poly.entity_id
_entity_poly.type
_entity_poly.pdbx_seq_one_letter_code
_entity_poly.pdbx_strand_id
1 'polypeptide(L)'
;MNSSQWVDLSNHFSNQNIKAIFSFKSFSTEGDLGRKSLAIASGFNPNSLIIPKQTHSTNIKFISGSGTVLDTDGIFSTNPEMVCSIQVADCMPVYFSHKSESIFG
;
A
#
# COMPACT_ATOMS: atom_id res chain seq x y z
N MET A 1 9.59 -4.68 18.91
CA MET A 1 9.46 -4.27 17.53
C MET A 1 10.33 -5.14 16.64
N ASN A 2 9.82 -5.64 15.60
CA ASN A 2 10.55 -6.57 14.78
C ASN A 2 10.66 -6.12 13.33
N SER A 3 11.81 -5.56 12.97
CA SER A 3 12.06 -5.06 11.63
C SER A 3 12.41 -6.16 10.63
N SER A 4 12.45 -7.44 11.04
CA SER A 4 12.75 -8.53 10.11
C SER A 4 11.55 -8.95 9.26
N GLN A 5 10.34 -8.44 9.53
CA GLN A 5 9.13 -8.80 8.81
C GLN A 5 8.73 -7.79 7.76
N TRP A 6 9.15 -6.55 7.89
CA TRP A 6 8.96 -5.53 6.88
C TRP A 6 10.02 -4.46 7.03
N VAL A 7 10.18 -3.66 5.99
CA VAL A 7 11.06 -2.49 6.02
C VAL A 7 10.19 -1.24 5.94
N ASP A 8 10.56 -0.23 6.73
CA ASP A 8 9.89 1.07 6.72
C ASP A 8 10.59 1.96 5.71
N LEU A 9 9.86 2.38 4.69
CA LEU A 9 10.37 3.22 3.60
C LEU A 9 9.98 4.68 3.75
N SER A 10 9.34 5.04 4.86
CA SER A 10 8.80 6.38 5.05
C SER A 10 9.85 7.48 4.93
N ASN A 11 11.08 7.19 5.34
CA ASN A 11 12.17 8.19 5.31
C ASN A 11 12.63 8.52 3.89
N HIS A 12 12.22 7.75 2.90
CA HIS A 12 12.56 8.05 1.50
C HIS A 12 11.69 9.13 0.90
N PHE A 13 10.64 9.55 1.60
CA PHE A 13 9.74 10.59 1.12
C PHE A 13 10.03 11.91 1.82
N SER A 14 10.01 13.00 1.04
CA SER A 14 10.20 14.32 1.61
C SER A 14 9.01 14.81 2.42
N ASN A 15 7.82 14.23 2.17
CA ASN A 15 6.63 14.53 2.93
C ASN A 15 6.61 13.68 4.19
N GLN A 16 6.72 14.31 5.36
CA GLN A 16 6.79 13.62 6.64
C GLN A 16 5.48 12.95 7.05
N ASN A 17 4.39 13.24 6.34
CA ASN A 17 3.09 12.63 6.62
C ASN A 17 2.89 11.32 5.85
N ILE A 18 3.85 10.92 5.03
CA ILE A 18 3.79 9.68 4.28
C ILE A 18 4.35 8.54 5.13
N LYS A 19 3.60 7.46 5.22
CA LYS A 19 4.05 6.21 5.80
C LYS A 19 4.03 5.13 4.73
N ALA A 20 5.15 4.45 4.55
CA ALA A 20 5.28 3.41 3.53
C ALA A 20 6.09 2.26 4.07
N ILE A 21 5.65 1.03 3.80
CA ILE A 21 6.36 -0.18 4.18
C ILE A 21 6.37 -1.18 3.04
N PHE A 22 7.29 -2.13 3.11
CA PHE A 22 7.36 -3.26 2.21
C PHE A 22 7.60 -4.52 3.05
N SER A 23 6.70 -5.50 2.96
CA SER A 23 6.81 -6.71 3.77
C SER A 23 7.74 -7.73 3.13
N PHE A 24 8.39 -8.53 3.96
CA PHE A 24 9.22 -9.64 3.52
C PHE A 24 8.42 -10.95 3.55
N LYS A 25 8.98 -12.00 2.96
CA LYS A 25 8.33 -13.32 2.92
C LYS A 25 8.04 -13.89 4.30
N SER A 26 8.78 -13.45 5.31
CA SER A 26 8.57 -13.91 6.69
C SER A 26 7.22 -13.46 7.25
N PHE A 27 6.56 -12.48 6.64
CA PHE A 27 5.21 -12.08 7.02
C PHE A 27 4.24 -12.53 5.95
N SER A 28 3.37 -13.46 6.29
CA SER A 28 2.39 -13.97 5.33
C SER A 28 1.33 -12.90 5.04
N THR A 29 1.19 -12.55 3.76
CA THR A 29 0.22 -11.55 3.32
C THR A 29 -0.74 -12.11 2.28
N GLU A 30 -0.94 -13.41 2.27
CA GLU A 30 -1.85 -14.03 1.31
C GLU A 30 -3.30 -13.61 1.59
N GLY A 31 -3.96 -13.20 0.51
CA GLY A 31 -5.36 -12.83 0.57
C GLY A 31 -5.62 -11.54 1.34
N ASP A 32 -6.88 -11.23 1.50
CA ASP A 32 -7.30 -9.99 2.17
C ASP A 32 -7.01 -10.03 3.66
N LEU A 33 -7.11 -11.19 4.29
CA LEU A 33 -6.78 -11.32 5.71
C LEU A 33 -5.31 -11.07 5.97
N GLY A 34 -4.43 -11.53 5.08
CA GLY A 34 -3.01 -11.27 5.19
C GLY A 34 -2.69 -9.79 5.10
N ARG A 35 -3.33 -9.08 4.18
CA ARG A 35 -3.14 -7.63 4.05
C ARG A 35 -3.60 -6.89 5.30
N LYS A 36 -4.75 -7.28 5.86
CA LYS A 36 -5.25 -6.67 7.09
C LYS A 36 -4.34 -6.94 8.26
N SER A 37 -3.81 -8.16 8.37
CA SER A 37 -2.87 -8.51 9.44
C SER A 37 -1.61 -7.68 9.36
N LEU A 38 -1.07 -7.48 8.16
CA LEU A 38 0.10 -6.64 7.98
C LEU A 38 -0.19 -5.19 8.34
N ALA A 39 -1.35 -4.67 7.94
CA ALA A 39 -1.74 -3.30 8.28
C ALA A 39 -1.79 -3.11 9.79
N ILE A 40 -2.43 -4.02 10.50
CA ILE A 40 -2.53 -3.95 11.95
C ILE A 40 -1.14 -3.99 12.59
N ALA A 41 -0.31 -4.94 12.17
CA ALA A 41 1.01 -5.13 12.76
C ALA A 41 1.92 -3.93 12.54
N SER A 42 1.80 -3.27 11.39
CA SER A 42 2.66 -2.14 11.03
C SER A 42 2.05 -0.78 11.36
N GLY A 43 0.87 -0.74 11.95
CA GLY A 43 0.27 0.50 12.45
C GLY A 43 -0.61 1.24 11.47
N PHE A 44 -1.02 0.60 10.38
CA PHE A 44 -2.03 1.16 9.48
C PHE A 44 -3.43 0.76 9.94
N ASN A 45 -4.42 1.56 9.54
CA ASN A 45 -5.82 1.23 9.80
C ASN A 45 -6.30 0.20 8.77
N PRO A 46 -6.61 -1.04 9.18
CA PRO A 46 -7.02 -2.07 8.23
C PRO A 46 -8.35 -1.74 7.53
N ASN A 47 -9.18 -0.89 8.11
CA ASN A 47 -10.45 -0.49 7.51
C ASN A 47 -10.27 0.55 6.40
N SER A 48 -9.08 1.11 6.27
CA SER A 48 -8.76 2.11 5.25
C SER A 48 -8.04 1.50 4.04
N LEU A 49 -7.87 0.19 4.00
CA LEU A 49 -7.15 -0.47 2.91
C LEU A 49 -7.89 -0.38 1.59
N ILE A 50 -7.16 0.00 0.55
CA ILE A 50 -7.59 -0.15 -0.84
C ILE A 50 -6.90 -1.42 -1.36
N ILE A 51 -7.69 -2.38 -1.79
CA ILE A 51 -7.20 -3.71 -2.19
C ILE A 51 -7.47 -3.91 -3.67
N PRO A 52 -6.47 -3.69 -4.53
CA PRO A 52 -6.66 -3.94 -5.95
C PRO A 52 -6.62 -5.43 -6.26
N LYS A 53 -7.51 -5.86 -7.13
CA LYS A 53 -7.46 -7.20 -7.72
C LYS A 53 -6.58 -7.09 -8.96
N GLN A 54 -5.32 -7.46 -8.81
CA GLN A 54 -4.28 -7.28 -9.81
C GLN A 54 -4.39 -8.34 -10.89
N THR A 55 -4.23 -7.92 -12.14
CA THR A 55 -4.39 -8.78 -13.32
C THR A 55 -3.18 -8.70 -14.25
N HIS A 56 -2.06 -8.14 -13.76
CA HIS A 56 -0.85 -7.92 -14.57
C HIS A 56 -1.11 -7.02 -15.77
N SER A 57 -1.92 -5.99 -15.56
CA SER A 57 -2.25 -5.00 -16.57
C SER A 57 -1.53 -3.68 -16.31
N THR A 58 -1.85 -2.68 -17.10
CA THR A 58 -1.39 -1.31 -16.87
C THR A 58 -2.49 -0.42 -16.31
N ASN A 59 -3.53 -1.00 -15.74
CA ASN A 59 -4.65 -0.25 -15.20
C ASN A 59 -4.27 0.40 -13.86
N ILE A 60 -4.25 1.72 -13.85
CA ILE A 60 -3.98 2.52 -12.67
C ILE A 60 -5.21 3.38 -12.40
N LYS A 61 -5.71 3.36 -11.17
CA LYS A 61 -6.96 4.05 -10.84
C LYS A 61 -6.79 4.98 -9.66
N PHE A 62 -7.51 6.09 -9.72
CA PHE A 62 -7.65 7.01 -8.61
C PHE A 62 -8.79 6.51 -7.72
N ILE A 63 -8.48 6.30 -6.44
CA ILE A 63 -9.43 5.73 -5.48
C ILE A 63 -9.48 6.63 -4.26
N SER A 64 -10.67 6.98 -3.81
CA SER A 64 -10.85 7.83 -2.64
C SER A 64 -11.52 7.12 -1.46
N GLY A 65 -11.96 5.88 -1.66
CA GLY A 65 -12.59 5.08 -0.60
C GLY A 65 -11.96 3.71 -0.48
N SER A 66 -12.06 3.11 0.70
CA SER A 66 -11.50 1.78 0.95
C SER A 66 -12.30 0.69 0.26
N GLY A 67 -11.71 -0.50 0.15
CA GLY A 67 -12.36 -1.68 -0.37
C GLY A 67 -11.62 -2.29 -1.55
N THR A 68 -12.25 -3.27 -2.18
CA THR A 68 -11.71 -4.01 -3.30
C THR A 68 -11.97 -3.26 -4.61
N VAL A 69 -10.94 -3.19 -5.45
CA VAL A 69 -11.03 -2.55 -6.77
C VAL A 69 -10.64 -3.59 -7.82
N LEU A 70 -11.56 -3.87 -8.73
CA LEU A 70 -11.36 -4.92 -9.72
C LEU A 70 -10.46 -4.47 -10.86
N ASP A 71 -9.74 -5.42 -11.44
CA ASP A 71 -8.92 -5.24 -12.66
C ASP A 71 -7.99 -4.03 -12.54
N THR A 72 -7.18 -4.00 -11.47
CA THR A 72 -6.36 -2.83 -11.16
C THR A 72 -5.01 -3.29 -10.66
N ASP A 73 -3.94 -2.73 -11.21
CA ASP A 73 -2.56 -3.05 -10.85
C ASP A 73 -1.83 -1.90 -10.19
N GLY A 74 -2.41 -0.71 -10.22
CA GLY A 74 -1.86 0.44 -9.52
C GLY A 74 -2.97 1.33 -9.02
N ILE A 75 -2.75 1.94 -7.87
CA ILE A 75 -3.74 2.83 -7.25
C ILE A 75 -3.04 4.08 -6.74
N PHE A 76 -3.79 5.18 -6.74
CA PHE A 76 -3.35 6.39 -6.08
C PHE A 76 -4.55 7.10 -5.47
N SER A 77 -4.27 7.95 -4.50
CA SER A 77 -5.32 8.64 -3.76
C SER A 77 -4.86 10.02 -3.33
N THR A 78 -5.82 10.88 -3.07
CA THR A 78 -5.59 12.16 -2.39
C THR A 78 -6.21 12.18 -1.00
N ASN A 79 -6.85 11.10 -0.59
CA ASN A 79 -7.46 11.00 0.73
C ASN A 79 -6.42 10.50 1.74
N PRO A 80 -5.97 11.33 2.69
CA PRO A 80 -4.91 10.94 3.62
C PRO A 80 -5.31 9.82 4.56
N GLU A 81 -6.58 9.46 4.63
CA GLU A 81 -7.06 8.37 5.47
C GLU A 81 -6.98 7.01 4.78
N MET A 82 -6.66 6.99 3.49
CA MET A 82 -6.59 5.74 2.74
C MET A 82 -5.21 5.10 2.84
N VAL A 83 -5.20 3.78 2.74
CA VAL A 83 -3.98 2.98 2.71
C VAL A 83 -3.94 2.25 1.38
N CYS A 84 -3.04 2.66 0.50
CA CYS A 84 -2.84 2.01 -0.78
C CYS A 84 -2.00 0.75 -0.58
N SER A 85 -2.45 -0.37 -1.12
CA SER A 85 -1.72 -1.62 -1.02
C SER A 85 -1.62 -2.30 -2.38
N ILE A 86 -0.52 -2.99 -2.62
CA ILE A 86 -0.38 -3.89 -3.77
C ILE A 86 0.38 -5.12 -3.33
N GLN A 87 0.22 -6.18 -4.08
CA GLN A 87 0.93 -7.42 -3.87
C GLN A 87 1.91 -7.64 -5.02
N VAL A 88 3.15 -7.99 -4.69
CA VAL A 88 4.16 -8.24 -5.70
C VAL A 88 4.82 -9.60 -5.42
N ALA A 89 5.09 -10.35 -6.48
CA ALA A 89 5.84 -11.60 -6.40
C ALA A 89 7.15 -11.46 -7.16
N ASP A 90 7.05 -11.16 -8.46
CA ASP A 90 8.20 -11.03 -9.33
C ASP A 90 8.38 -9.61 -9.85
N CYS A 91 7.42 -8.73 -9.59
CA CYS A 91 7.46 -7.35 -10.05
C CYS A 91 8.02 -6.44 -8.98
N MET A 92 8.54 -5.29 -9.40
CA MET A 92 9.03 -4.27 -8.47
C MET A 92 7.90 -3.31 -8.13
N PRO A 93 7.64 -3.03 -6.85
CA PRO A 93 6.66 -2.02 -6.47
C PRO A 93 7.25 -0.62 -6.69
N VAL A 94 6.39 0.31 -7.08
CA VAL A 94 6.76 1.72 -7.21
C VAL A 94 5.85 2.52 -6.30
N TYR A 95 6.46 3.26 -5.38
CA TYR A 95 5.75 4.14 -4.46
C TYR A 95 5.99 5.57 -4.91
N PHE A 96 4.97 6.40 -4.79
CA PHE A 96 5.15 7.81 -5.13
C PHE A 96 4.30 8.71 -4.23
N SER A 97 4.76 9.94 -4.09
CA SER A 97 3.98 11.01 -3.50
C SER A 97 4.43 12.32 -4.12
N HIS A 98 3.53 13.30 -4.13
CA HIS A 98 3.87 14.65 -4.54
C HIS A 98 4.14 15.49 -3.29
N LYS A 99 5.25 16.21 -3.27
CA LYS A 99 5.68 16.89 -2.04
C LYS A 99 4.84 18.12 -1.68
N SER A 100 4.11 18.70 -2.62
CA SER A 100 3.27 19.87 -2.37
C SER A 100 1.79 19.58 -2.58
N GLU A 101 1.44 18.40 -3.12
CA GLU A 101 0.06 17.98 -3.32
C GLU A 101 -0.23 16.77 -2.45
N SER A 102 -1.50 16.55 -2.10
CA SER A 102 -1.87 15.40 -1.27
C SER A 102 -2.12 14.16 -2.14
N ILE A 103 -1.18 13.85 -3.02
CA ILE A 103 -1.28 12.69 -3.93
C ILE A 103 -0.24 11.66 -3.53
N PHE A 104 -0.67 10.40 -3.41
CA PHE A 104 0.21 9.29 -3.10
C PHE A 104 -0.33 7.99 -3.68
N GLY A 105 0.55 7.05 -3.90
CA GLY A 105 0.19 5.74 -4.38
C GLY A 105 1.32 4.75 -4.32
#